data_5752a87d071a1995416995081f287c3c
#
_entry.id   5752a87d071a1995416995081f287c3c
#
_cell.length_a   1.000
_cell.length_b   1.000
_cell.length_c   1.000
_cell.angle_alpha   90.00
_cell.angle_beta   90.00
_cell.angle_gamma   90.00
#
_symmetry.space_group_name_H-M   'P 1'
#
loop_
_entity.id
_entity.type
_entity.pdbx_description
1 polymer ?
#
loop_
_entity_poly.entity_id
_entity_poly.type
_entity_poly.pdbx_seq_one_letter_code
_entity_poly.pdbx_strand_id
1 'polypeptide(L)'
;MALTVSFSEEAYETLLGIGLFIEEVWGYDYAEKFIHSVYKKIDLIAIQPFIYEPILLNSQVRKGVVSKYTSFYYRVYQEEIRILFFFDNRQDPLIT
;
A
#
# COMPACT_ATOMS: atom_id res chain seq x y z
N MET A 1 -7.63 -19.33 -1.08
CA MET A 1 -8.77 -18.40 -1.26
C MET A 1 -8.34 -17.00 -0.89
N ALA A 2 -8.72 -16.02 -1.70
CA ALA A 2 -8.31 -14.63 -1.48
C ALA A 2 -9.16 -13.98 -0.39
N LEU A 3 -8.52 -13.13 0.43
CA LEU A 3 -9.22 -12.32 1.41
C LEU A 3 -9.79 -11.08 0.71
N THR A 4 -10.85 -10.53 1.29
CA THR A 4 -11.38 -9.24 0.83
C THR A 4 -10.43 -8.13 1.26
N VAL A 5 -10.18 -7.18 0.38
CA VAL A 5 -9.31 -6.04 0.69
C VAL A 5 -10.15 -4.76 0.74
N SER A 6 -10.05 -4.04 1.84
CA SER A 6 -10.70 -2.74 1.99
C SER A 6 -9.64 -1.66 2.20
N PHE A 7 -10.02 -0.42 1.88
CA PHE A 7 -9.17 0.75 2.06
C PHE A 7 -9.74 1.61 3.16
N SER A 8 -8.88 2.10 4.05
CA SER A 8 -9.26 3.15 4.98
C SER A 8 -9.44 4.45 4.20
N GLU A 9 -10.05 5.44 4.83
CA GLU A 9 -10.17 6.76 4.23
C GLU A 9 -8.79 7.35 3.94
N GLU A 10 -7.86 7.20 4.88
CA GLU A 10 -6.49 7.67 4.70
C GLU A 10 -5.79 6.94 3.56
N ALA A 11 -6.09 5.66 3.36
CA ALA A 11 -5.51 4.91 2.25
C ALA A 11 -5.94 5.49 0.90
N TYR A 12 -7.22 5.85 0.76
CA TYR A 12 -7.68 6.50 -0.47
C TYR A 12 -7.02 7.86 -0.67
N GLU A 13 -6.97 8.66 0.39
CA GLU A 13 -6.38 10.00 0.31
C GLU A 13 -4.91 9.95 -0.05
N THR A 14 -4.15 9.07 0.59
CA THR A 14 -2.71 8.96 0.33
C THR A 14 -2.43 8.38 -1.04
N LEU A 15 -3.20 7.38 -1.47
CA LEU A 15 -3.05 6.82 -2.80
C LEU A 15 -3.34 7.88 -3.88
N LEU A 16 -4.43 8.61 -3.72
CA LEU A 16 -4.80 9.67 -4.65
C LEU A 16 -3.72 10.75 -4.70
N GLY A 17 -3.21 11.16 -3.52
CA GLY A 17 -2.16 12.16 -3.45
C GLY A 17 -0.89 11.75 -4.20
N ILE A 18 -0.44 10.52 -4.00
CA ILE A 18 0.75 10.03 -4.70
C ILE A 18 0.49 9.93 -6.21
N GLY A 19 -0.68 9.41 -6.59
CA GLY A 19 -1.04 9.29 -8.01
C GLY A 19 -1.08 10.63 -8.72
N LEU A 20 -1.69 11.64 -8.09
CA LEU A 20 -1.76 12.99 -8.66
C LEU A 20 -0.37 13.62 -8.77
N PHE A 21 0.48 13.41 -7.77
CA PHE A 21 1.85 13.90 -7.82
C PHE A 21 2.60 13.28 -9.01
N ILE A 22 2.48 11.97 -9.19
CA ILE A 22 3.14 11.28 -10.30
C ILE A 22 2.63 11.81 -11.63
N GLU A 23 1.32 12.00 -11.76
CA GLU A 23 0.72 12.51 -12.98
C GLU A 23 1.24 13.91 -13.30
N GLU A 24 1.33 14.78 -12.30
CA GLU A 24 1.78 16.13 -12.48
C GLU A 24 3.25 16.21 -12.90
N VAL A 25 4.09 15.38 -12.29
CA VAL A 25 5.56 15.43 -12.52
C VAL A 25 5.98 14.59 -13.71
N TRP A 26 5.37 13.41 -13.89
CA TRP A 26 5.83 12.40 -14.86
C TRP A 26 4.83 12.11 -15.96
N GLY A 27 3.57 12.55 -15.82
CA GLY A 27 2.54 12.37 -16.81
C GLY A 27 1.59 11.22 -16.52
N TYR A 28 0.52 11.17 -17.30
CA TYR A 28 -0.58 10.23 -17.13
C TYR A 28 -0.13 8.76 -17.23
N ASP A 29 0.75 8.45 -18.17
CA ASP A 29 1.18 7.06 -18.37
C ASP A 29 1.90 6.50 -17.15
N TYR A 30 2.73 7.32 -16.52
CA TYR A 30 3.43 6.90 -15.30
C TYR A 30 2.46 6.73 -14.13
N ALA A 31 1.48 7.62 -14.03
CA ALA A 31 0.45 7.51 -12.98
C ALA A 31 -0.36 6.23 -13.16
N GLU A 32 -0.72 5.91 -14.39
CA GLU A 32 -1.48 4.68 -14.69
C GLU A 32 -0.67 3.43 -14.34
N LYS A 33 0.62 3.43 -14.70
CA LYS A 33 1.51 2.31 -14.35
C LYS A 33 1.64 2.16 -12.84
N PHE A 34 1.71 3.27 -12.13
CA PHE A 34 1.77 3.25 -10.67
C PHE A 34 0.52 2.58 -10.07
N ILE A 35 -0.65 3.00 -10.51
CA ILE A 35 -1.91 2.43 -10.02
C ILE A 35 -1.97 0.92 -10.33
N HIS A 36 -1.52 0.53 -11.52
CA HIS A 36 -1.45 -0.88 -11.91
C HIS A 36 -0.57 -1.68 -10.96
N SER A 37 0.60 -1.11 -10.61
CA SER A 37 1.52 -1.75 -9.66
C SER A 37 0.91 -1.89 -8.28
N VAL A 38 0.15 -0.88 -7.83
CA VAL A 38 -0.54 -0.93 -6.55
C VAL A 38 -1.52 -2.11 -6.53
N TYR A 39 -2.36 -2.22 -7.55
CA TYR A 39 -3.36 -3.29 -7.58
C TYR A 39 -2.74 -4.67 -7.70
N LYS A 40 -1.61 -4.80 -8.39
CA LYS A 40 -0.88 -6.07 -8.42
C LYS A 40 -0.44 -6.49 -7.02
N LYS A 41 0.05 -5.56 -6.22
CA LYS A 41 0.49 -5.88 -4.85
C LYS A 41 -0.70 -6.17 -3.95
N ILE A 42 -1.80 -5.47 -4.15
CA ILE A 42 -3.03 -5.74 -3.40
C ILE A 42 -3.53 -7.16 -3.69
N ASP A 43 -3.52 -7.55 -4.96
CA ASP A 43 -3.92 -8.91 -5.34
C ASP A 43 -2.99 -9.95 -4.70
N LEU A 44 -1.70 -9.66 -4.65
CA LEU A 44 -0.72 -10.53 -4.05
C LEU A 44 -1.00 -10.74 -2.55
N ILE A 45 -1.21 -9.66 -1.80
CA ILE A 45 -1.47 -9.81 -0.36
C ILE A 45 -2.84 -10.40 -0.07
N ALA A 46 -3.80 -10.25 -0.99
CA ALA A 46 -5.10 -10.89 -0.83
C ALA A 46 -4.97 -12.41 -0.81
N ILE A 47 -4.02 -12.95 -1.56
CA ILE A 47 -3.77 -14.39 -1.64
C ILE A 47 -2.74 -14.83 -0.60
N GLN A 48 -1.73 -13.99 -0.35
CA GLN A 48 -0.65 -14.27 0.59
C GLN A 48 -0.51 -13.14 1.61
N PRO A 49 -1.46 -13.03 2.55
CA PRO A 49 -1.50 -11.86 3.43
C PRO A 49 -0.29 -11.71 4.37
N PHE A 50 0.46 -12.79 4.60
CA PHE A 50 1.61 -12.77 5.51
C PHE A 50 2.94 -12.74 4.77
N ILE A 51 2.93 -12.43 3.46
CA ILE A 51 4.16 -12.42 2.67
C ILE A 51 5.14 -11.33 3.11
N TYR A 52 4.63 -10.20 3.63
CA TYR A 52 5.46 -9.13 4.16
C TYR A 52 5.57 -9.22 5.68
N GLU A 53 6.70 -8.76 6.22
CA GLU A 53 6.96 -8.84 7.65
C GLU A 53 6.15 -7.81 8.44
N PRO A 54 5.81 -8.12 9.71
CA PRO A 54 5.23 -7.12 10.60
C PRO A 54 6.22 -6.02 10.91
N ILE A 55 5.72 -4.84 11.23
CA ILE A 55 6.59 -3.73 11.62
C ILE A 55 6.96 -3.86 13.12
N LEU A 56 8.08 -3.23 13.50
CA LEU A 56 8.56 -3.32 14.90
C LEU A 56 7.62 -2.68 15.90
N LEU A 57 6.97 -1.58 15.51
CA LEU A 57 6.07 -0.85 16.42
C LEU A 57 4.77 -1.58 16.70
N ASN A 58 4.32 -2.44 15.79
CA ASN A 58 3.04 -3.12 15.94
C ASN A 58 3.05 -4.42 15.14
N SER A 59 3.05 -5.54 15.86
CA SER A 59 3.14 -6.86 15.23
C SER A 59 1.91 -7.24 14.39
N GLN A 60 0.82 -6.47 14.48
CA GLN A 60 -0.38 -6.74 13.70
C GLN A 60 -0.42 -5.94 12.39
N VAL A 61 0.54 -5.03 12.20
CA VAL A 61 0.64 -4.21 11.01
C VAL A 61 1.83 -4.65 10.19
N ARG A 62 1.64 -4.77 8.89
CA ARG A 62 2.69 -5.19 7.96
C ARG A 62 2.95 -4.09 6.95
N LYS A 63 4.17 -4.07 6.42
CA LYS A 63 4.58 -3.09 5.43
C LYS A 63 4.69 -3.77 4.07
N GLY A 64 3.77 -3.42 3.17
CA GLY A 64 3.82 -3.88 1.79
C GLY A 64 4.61 -2.91 0.93
N VAL A 65 5.28 -3.43 -0.10
CA VAL A 65 6.11 -2.62 -0.98
C VAL A 65 5.53 -2.61 -2.39
N VAL A 66 5.19 -1.41 -2.89
CA VAL A 66 4.75 -1.25 -4.28
C VAL A 66 5.97 -1.16 -5.20
N SER A 67 6.94 -0.32 -4.82
CA SER A 67 8.17 -0.11 -5.57
C SER A 67 9.22 0.40 -4.60
N LYS A 68 10.42 0.71 -5.11
CA LYS A 68 11.46 1.29 -4.25
C LYS A 68 11.07 2.67 -3.71
N TYR A 69 10.07 3.33 -4.31
CA TYR A 69 9.65 4.66 -3.89
C TYR A 69 8.41 4.67 -3.01
N THR A 70 7.55 3.67 -3.11
CA THR A 70 6.25 3.69 -2.46
C THR A 70 5.97 2.39 -1.72
N SER A 71 5.47 2.53 -0.50
CA SER A 71 5.04 1.39 0.31
C SER A 71 3.70 1.71 0.94
N PHE A 72 3.15 0.75 1.64
CA PHE A 72 1.88 0.94 2.34
C PHE A 72 1.89 0.07 3.60
N TYR A 73 1.10 0.50 4.59
CA TYR A 73 0.85 -0.32 5.77
C TYR A 73 -0.51 -0.97 5.64
N TYR A 74 -0.62 -2.21 6.10
CA TYR A 74 -1.89 -2.92 6.09
C TYR A 74 -1.99 -3.81 7.31
N ARG A 75 -3.22 -4.17 7.64
CA ARG A 75 -3.50 -5.05 8.76
C ARG A 75 -4.36 -6.22 8.28
N VAL A 76 -4.01 -7.43 8.76
CA VAL A 76 -4.73 -8.66 8.39
C VAL A 76 -5.72 -9.00 9.50
N TYR A 77 -6.99 -9.11 9.12
CA TYR A 77 -8.04 -9.61 9.98
C TYR A 77 -8.41 -11.01 9.53
N GLN A 78 -9.38 -11.63 10.22
CA GLN A 78 -9.71 -13.02 9.94
C GLN A 78 -10.16 -13.26 8.49
N GLU A 79 -10.98 -12.36 7.96
CA GLU A 79 -11.53 -12.53 6.61
C GLU A 79 -11.27 -11.35 5.69
N GLU A 80 -10.46 -10.41 6.14
CA GLU A 80 -10.26 -9.17 5.42
C GLU A 80 -8.88 -8.61 5.67
N ILE A 81 -8.37 -7.89 4.67
CA ILE A 81 -7.17 -7.07 4.79
C ILE A 81 -7.61 -5.62 4.69
N ARG A 82 -7.11 -4.78 5.59
CA ARG A 82 -7.39 -3.36 5.52
C ARG A 82 -6.10 -2.61 5.20
N ILE A 83 -6.10 -1.89 4.08
CA ILE A 83 -4.98 -1.01 3.73
C ILE A 83 -5.14 0.26 4.55
N LEU A 84 -4.09 0.62 5.28
CA LEU A 84 -4.14 1.74 6.22
C LEU A 84 -3.77 3.06 5.56
N PHE A 85 -2.64 3.10 4.87
CA PHE A 85 -2.24 4.28 4.10
C PHE A 85 -1.01 3.96 3.26
N PHE A 86 -0.78 4.79 2.23
CA PHE A 86 0.40 4.72 1.36
C PHE A 86 1.35 5.85 1.71
N PHE A 87 2.63 5.66 1.46
CA PHE A 87 3.63 6.68 1.77
C PHE A 87 4.85 6.52 0.88
N ASP A 88 5.60 7.63 0.74
CA ASP A 88 6.89 7.64 0.07
C ASP A 88 7.92 7.03 1.03
N ASN A 89 8.73 6.10 0.54
CA ASN A 89 9.72 5.40 1.37
C ASN A 89 10.72 6.34 2.04
N ARG A 90 10.94 7.51 1.46
CA ARG A 90 11.84 8.50 2.04
C ARG A 90 11.22 9.25 3.22
N GLN A 91 9.90 9.12 3.40
CA GLN A 91 9.14 9.82 4.42
C GLN A 91 8.30 8.87 5.25
N ASP A 92 8.79 7.65 5.48
CA ASP A 92 8.06 6.62 6.24
C ASP A 92 7.78 7.14 7.65
N PRO A 93 6.50 7.38 7.99
CA PRO A 93 6.16 7.98 9.28
C PRO A 93 6.31 7.03 10.46
N LEU A 94 6.45 5.72 10.20
CA LEU A 94 6.54 4.71 11.24
C LEU A 94 7.91 4.07 11.36
N ILE A 95 8.88 4.57 10.62
CA ILE A 95 10.25 4.10 10.75
C ILE A 95 10.88 4.71 11.99
N THR A 96 11.60 3.90 12.69
CA THR A 96 12.32 4.32 13.89
C THR A 96 13.81 4.23 13.67
#